data_8c45115462d4865b472118ac2db254fc
#
_entry.id   8c45115462d4865b472118ac2db254fc
#
_cell.length_a   1.000
_cell.length_b   1.000
_cell.length_c   1.000
_cell.angle_alpha   90.00
_cell.angle_beta   90.00
_cell.angle_gamma   90.00
#
_symmetry.space_group_name_H-M   'P 1'
#
loop_
_entity.id
_entity.type
_entity.pdbx_description
1 polymer ?
#
loop_
_entity_poly.entity_id
_entity_poly.type
_entity_poly.pdbx_seq_one_letter_code
_entity_poly.pdbx_strand_id
1 'polypeptide(L)'
;MDIEDFITVHHEMGHIQYDLQYKDQPYVYRRGANPGNSTFHNHLEFVSSFLLYSGFHEAIGDTLALAVKTPKHLKEIGLLDESTDIDDYETSINFLFSIALEKIAFLPFSYIMDRLRWDIFDGTLNSSEYNSHWWALR
;
A
#
# COMPACT_ATOMS: atom_id res chain seq x y z
N MET A 1 -14.94 -5.66 15.84
CA MET A 1 -13.81 -6.12 15.00
C MET A 1 -14.40 -6.98 13.91
N ASP A 2 -14.30 -6.52 12.70
CA ASP A 2 -14.72 -7.25 11.51
C ASP A 2 -13.51 -7.71 10.69
N ILE A 3 -13.72 -8.27 9.51
CA ILE A 3 -12.63 -8.76 8.65
C ILE A 3 -11.73 -7.62 8.15
N GLU A 4 -12.29 -6.44 7.94
CA GLU A 4 -11.53 -5.26 7.51
C GLU A 4 -10.58 -4.79 8.62
N ASP A 5 -11.06 -4.74 9.87
CA ASP A 5 -10.21 -4.45 11.04
C ASP A 5 -9.08 -5.48 11.18
N PHE A 6 -9.39 -6.77 10.99
CA PHE A 6 -8.41 -7.85 11.05
C PHE A 6 -7.30 -7.68 10.00
N ILE A 7 -7.68 -7.37 8.76
CA ILE A 7 -6.73 -7.14 7.66
C ILE A 7 -5.88 -5.90 7.95
N THR A 8 -6.50 -4.80 8.39
CA THR A 8 -5.81 -3.56 8.73
C THR A 8 -4.77 -3.77 9.83
N VAL A 9 -5.15 -4.45 10.91
CA VAL A 9 -4.20 -4.76 12.02
C VAL A 9 -2.99 -5.54 11.52
N HIS A 10 -3.18 -6.51 10.62
CA HIS A 10 -2.05 -7.28 10.07
C HIS A 10 -1.19 -6.46 9.12
N HIS A 11 -1.78 -5.54 8.35
CA HIS A 11 -1.03 -4.58 7.55
C HIS A 11 -0.13 -3.72 8.44
N GLU A 12 -0.67 -3.09 9.47
CA GLU A 12 0.09 -2.25 10.40
C GLU A 12 1.16 -3.04 11.18
N MET A 13 0.82 -4.26 11.61
CA MET A 13 1.80 -5.16 12.23
C MET A 13 2.93 -5.55 11.26
N GLY A 14 2.67 -5.53 9.95
CA GLY A 14 3.70 -5.70 8.92
C GLY A 14 4.77 -4.61 8.98
N HIS A 15 4.37 -3.37 9.15
CA HIS A 15 5.30 -2.26 9.35
C HIS A 15 6.17 -2.47 10.60
N ILE A 16 5.55 -2.81 11.72
CA ILE A 16 6.28 -3.08 12.98
C ILE A 16 7.25 -4.25 12.82
N GLN A 17 6.82 -5.32 12.18
CA GLN A 17 7.68 -6.48 11.94
C GLN A 17 8.89 -6.13 11.07
N TYR A 18 8.70 -5.29 10.07
CA TYR A 18 9.79 -4.81 9.22
C TYR A 18 10.73 -3.87 9.97
N ASP A 19 10.21 -2.96 10.79
CA ASP A 19 11.01 -2.10 11.67
C ASP A 19 11.91 -2.93 12.58
N LEU A 20 11.41 -4.01 13.14
CA LEU A 20 12.18 -4.92 13.98
C LEU A 20 13.32 -5.61 13.22
N GLN A 21 13.15 -5.88 11.92
CA GLN A 21 14.19 -6.54 11.11
C GLN A 21 15.41 -5.64 10.87
N TYR A 22 15.21 -4.34 10.70
CA TYR A 22 16.32 -3.42 10.44
C TYR A 22 16.73 -2.54 11.62
N LYS A 23 16.17 -2.75 12.82
CA LYS A 23 16.45 -1.93 14.03
C LYS A 23 17.92 -1.82 14.39
N ASP A 24 18.71 -2.86 14.12
CA ASP A 24 20.12 -2.94 14.45
C ASP A 24 21.05 -2.45 13.31
N GLN A 25 20.48 -2.04 12.19
CA GLN A 25 21.24 -1.46 11.08
C GLN A 25 21.75 -0.04 11.44
N PRO A 26 22.83 0.45 10.81
CA PRO A 26 23.22 1.86 10.90
C PRO A 26 22.04 2.79 10.59
N TYR A 27 21.99 3.94 11.26
CA TYR A 27 20.84 4.88 11.19
C TYR A 27 20.38 5.17 9.76
N VAL A 28 21.33 5.33 8.82
CA VAL A 28 21.04 5.62 7.40
C VAL A 28 20.25 4.50 6.70
N TYR A 29 20.30 3.27 7.22
CA TYR A 29 19.60 2.10 6.68
C TYR A 29 18.34 1.72 7.48
N ARG A 30 18.02 2.44 8.55
CA ARG A 30 16.80 2.20 9.35
C ARG A 30 15.55 2.81 8.73
N ARG A 31 15.58 3.09 7.46
CA ARG A 31 14.48 3.69 6.71
C ARG A 31 13.76 2.70 5.78
N GLY A 32 14.09 1.43 5.85
CA GLY A 32 13.61 0.42 4.92
C GLY A 32 14.25 0.52 3.54
N ALA A 33 13.97 -0.48 2.68
CA ALA A 33 14.45 -0.51 1.32
C ALA A 33 13.58 0.36 0.39
N ASN A 34 14.21 0.94 -0.64
CA ASN A 34 13.53 1.77 -1.64
C ASN A 34 12.59 2.83 -1.03
N PRO A 35 13.12 3.74 -0.19
CA PRO A 35 12.41 4.98 0.05
C PRO A 35 12.31 5.66 -1.32
N GLY A 36 11.12 5.82 -1.86
CA GLY A 36 10.83 6.25 -3.22
C GLY A 36 11.87 7.22 -3.81
N ASN A 37 12.21 7.00 -5.07
CA ASN A 37 13.34 7.66 -5.71
C ASN A 37 13.15 9.19 -5.77
N SER A 38 13.66 9.92 -4.78
CA SER A 38 13.69 11.38 -4.84
C SER A 38 14.90 11.83 -5.65
N THR A 39 14.72 11.98 -6.93
CA THR A 39 15.67 12.67 -7.82
C THR A 39 15.65 14.18 -7.65
N PHE A 40 15.13 14.72 -6.56
CA PHE A 40 15.10 16.16 -6.34
C PHE A 40 16.21 16.60 -5.38
N HIS A 41 17.28 17.04 -5.96
CA HIS A 41 18.24 17.93 -5.35
C HIS A 41 17.55 19.29 -5.18
N ASN A 42 17.28 19.68 -3.96
CA ASN A 42 17.31 21.02 -3.39
C ASN A 42 16.21 21.28 -2.35
N HIS A 43 16.63 21.60 -1.15
CA HIS A 43 16.00 22.39 -0.08
C HIS A 43 14.70 21.91 0.61
N LEU A 44 14.06 20.80 0.22
CA LEU A 44 12.88 20.25 0.90
C LEU A 44 13.11 18.86 1.49
N GLU A 45 14.36 18.53 1.81
CA GLU A 45 14.75 17.18 2.30
C GLU A 45 14.02 16.73 3.56
N PHE A 46 13.60 17.64 4.43
CA PHE A 46 13.00 17.28 5.70
C PHE A 46 11.54 16.82 5.58
N VAL A 47 10.73 17.49 4.77
CA VAL A 47 9.31 17.13 4.57
C VAL A 47 9.18 15.96 3.61
N SER A 48 10.05 15.90 2.60
CA SER A 48 10.13 14.80 1.64
C SER A 48 10.53 13.48 2.29
N SER A 49 11.42 13.52 3.29
CA SER A 49 11.84 12.30 4.03
C SER A 49 10.67 11.58 4.69
N PHE A 50 9.69 12.27 5.25
CA PHE A 50 8.57 11.65 5.97
C PHE A 50 7.56 10.98 5.02
N LEU A 51 7.42 11.47 3.79
CA LEU A 51 6.53 10.90 2.77
C LEU A 51 7.17 9.81 1.89
N LEU A 52 8.49 9.68 1.94
CA LEU A 52 9.27 8.77 1.08
C LEU A 52 9.49 7.37 1.67
N TYR A 53 8.98 7.13 2.88
CA TYR A 53 9.20 5.87 3.59
C TYR A 53 8.38 4.70 3.07
N SER A 54 7.41 4.95 2.18
CA SER A 54 6.28 4.04 2.17
C SER A 54 6.33 2.92 1.14
N GLY A 55 7.04 3.04 0.04
CA GLY A 55 6.90 2.07 -1.05
C GLY A 55 7.10 0.61 -0.64
N PHE A 56 8.25 0.27 -0.06
CA PHE A 56 8.51 -1.10 0.37
C PHE A 56 7.87 -1.43 1.73
N HIS A 57 7.75 -0.46 2.63
CA HIS A 57 7.00 -0.63 3.87
C HIS A 57 5.54 -0.99 3.61
N GLU A 58 4.88 -0.27 2.71
CA GLU A 58 3.51 -0.59 2.28
C GLU A 58 3.42 -1.97 1.63
N ALA A 59 4.43 -2.35 0.83
CA ALA A 59 4.49 -3.67 0.22
C ALA A 59 4.58 -4.80 1.27
N ILE A 60 5.29 -4.59 2.38
CA ILE A 60 5.34 -5.56 3.48
C ILE A 60 4.00 -5.63 4.20
N GLY A 61 3.38 -4.51 4.54
CA GLY A 61 2.05 -4.46 5.13
C GLY A 61 1.01 -5.18 4.25
N ASP A 62 0.98 -4.84 2.97
CA ASP A 62 0.09 -5.47 1.99
C ASP A 62 0.36 -6.96 1.80
N THR A 63 1.64 -7.39 1.86
CA THR A 63 1.99 -8.82 1.77
C THR A 63 1.39 -9.61 2.93
N LEU A 64 1.50 -9.11 4.15
CA LEU A 64 0.90 -9.76 5.32
C LEU A 64 -0.63 -9.71 5.26
N ALA A 65 -1.20 -8.57 4.90
CA ALA A 65 -2.64 -8.42 4.72
C ALA A 65 -3.21 -9.41 3.69
N LEU A 66 -2.54 -9.58 2.55
CA LEU A 66 -2.92 -10.56 1.53
C LEU A 66 -2.79 -12.00 2.00
N ALA A 67 -1.74 -12.31 2.77
CA ALA A 67 -1.51 -13.66 3.28
C ALA A 67 -2.59 -14.08 4.28
N VAL A 68 -2.94 -13.19 5.23
CA VAL A 68 -3.88 -13.54 6.31
C VAL A 68 -5.35 -13.57 5.87
N LYS A 69 -5.72 -12.87 4.79
CA LYS A 69 -7.10 -12.87 4.29
C LYS A 69 -7.44 -14.05 3.39
N THR A 70 -6.50 -14.95 3.14
CA THR A 70 -6.77 -16.14 2.31
C THR A 70 -7.80 -17.05 2.98
N PRO A 71 -8.78 -17.62 2.23
CA PRO A 71 -9.77 -18.53 2.81
C PRO A 71 -9.14 -19.71 3.56
N LYS A 72 -8.03 -20.22 3.05
CA LYS A 72 -7.26 -21.28 3.69
C LYS A 72 -6.77 -20.87 5.08
N HIS A 73 -6.12 -19.71 5.19
CA HIS A 73 -5.62 -19.22 6.47
C HIS A 73 -6.74 -18.94 7.46
N LEU A 74 -7.83 -18.30 7.01
CA LEU A 74 -8.99 -18.02 7.87
C LEU A 74 -9.62 -19.29 8.43
N LYS A 75 -9.64 -20.37 7.65
CA LYS A 75 -10.09 -21.68 8.09
C LYS A 75 -9.12 -22.30 9.11
N GLU A 76 -7.81 -22.25 8.84
CA GLU A 76 -6.77 -22.76 9.75
C GLU A 76 -6.81 -22.11 11.14
N ILE A 77 -7.17 -20.82 11.23
CA ILE A 77 -7.26 -20.10 12.52
C ILE A 77 -8.68 -20.07 13.10
N GLY A 78 -9.63 -20.79 12.50
CA GLY A 78 -10.99 -20.92 13.00
C GLY A 78 -11.88 -19.68 12.82
N LEU A 79 -11.52 -18.77 11.93
CA LEU A 79 -12.35 -17.60 11.57
C LEU A 79 -13.29 -17.90 10.39
N LEU A 80 -13.07 -19.00 9.69
CA LEU A 80 -13.96 -19.50 8.67
C LEU A 80 -14.43 -20.89 9.05
N ASP A 81 -15.73 -21.17 8.81
CA ASP A 81 -16.35 -22.45 9.18
C ASP A 81 -15.66 -23.62 8.47
N GLU A 82 -15.44 -24.72 9.23
CA GLU A 82 -14.82 -25.95 8.69
C GLU A 82 -15.62 -26.55 7.52
N SER A 83 -16.92 -26.36 7.50
CA SER A 83 -17.81 -26.82 6.43
C SER A 83 -17.71 -26.02 5.13
N THR A 84 -17.04 -24.83 5.16
CA THR A 84 -16.88 -24.00 3.96
C THR A 84 -15.96 -24.72 2.97
N ASP A 85 -16.46 -24.93 1.76
CA ASP A 85 -15.65 -25.45 0.65
C ASP A 85 -14.76 -24.32 0.09
N ILE A 86 -13.47 -24.36 0.45
CA ILE A 86 -12.48 -23.37 -0.01
C ILE A 86 -11.84 -23.74 -1.35
N ASP A 87 -12.03 -24.98 -1.80
CA ASP A 87 -11.51 -25.45 -3.10
C ASP A 87 -12.55 -25.30 -4.22
N ASP A 88 -13.77 -24.83 -3.86
CA ASP A 88 -14.80 -24.50 -4.84
C ASP A 88 -14.32 -23.42 -5.81
N TYR A 89 -14.53 -23.66 -7.10
CA TYR A 89 -14.12 -22.76 -8.18
C TYR A 89 -14.76 -21.38 -8.05
N GLU A 90 -16.04 -21.30 -7.72
CA GLU A 90 -16.77 -20.02 -7.59
C GLU A 90 -16.25 -19.21 -6.43
N THR A 91 -15.97 -19.83 -5.29
CA THR A 91 -15.38 -19.22 -4.11
C THR A 91 -14.00 -18.64 -4.44
N SER A 92 -13.16 -19.42 -5.10
CA SER A 92 -11.81 -19.02 -5.50
C SER A 92 -11.83 -17.85 -6.50
N ILE A 93 -12.69 -17.90 -7.52
CA ILE A 93 -12.83 -16.82 -8.51
C ILE A 93 -13.38 -15.54 -7.87
N ASN A 94 -14.38 -15.62 -7.01
CA ASN A 94 -14.93 -14.45 -6.31
C ASN A 94 -13.88 -13.79 -5.41
N PHE A 95 -13.08 -14.58 -4.69
CA PHE A 95 -11.97 -14.06 -3.89
C PHE A 95 -10.93 -13.33 -4.73
N LEU A 96 -10.44 -13.97 -5.82
CA LEU A 96 -9.47 -13.36 -6.71
C LEU A 96 -10.03 -12.11 -7.42
N PHE A 97 -11.30 -12.14 -7.80
CA PHE A 97 -11.96 -11.00 -8.44
C PHE A 97 -12.10 -9.81 -7.49
N SER A 98 -12.41 -10.05 -6.21
CA SER A 98 -12.45 -8.97 -5.20
C SER A 98 -11.08 -8.30 -5.02
N ILE A 99 -10.00 -9.09 -4.99
CA ILE A 99 -8.63 -8.56 -4.94
C ILE A 99 -8.32 -7.75 -6.22
N ALA A 100 -8.69 -8.27 -7.38
CA ALA A 100 -8.46 -7.59 -8.66
C ALA A 100 -9.20 -6.24 -8.71
N LEU A 101 -10.44 -6.17 -8.28
CA LEU A 101 -11.21 -4.93 -8.21
C LEU A 101 -10.56 -3.90 -7.27
N GLU A 102 -10.08 -4.36 -6.13
CA GLU A 102 -9.39 -3.50 -5.16
C GLU A 102 -8.08 -2.95 -5.75
N LYS A 103 -7.20 -3.80 -6.24
CA LYS A 103 -5.83 -3.42 -6.60
C LYS A 103 -5.72 -2.86 -8.03
N ILE A 104 -6.36 -3.47 -9.02
CA ILE A 104 -6.22 -3.04 -10.44
C ILE A 104 -6.95 -1.72 -10.67
N ALA A 105 -8.13 -1.54 -10.10
CA ALA A 105 -8.88 -0.29 -10.22
C ALA A 105 -8.20 0.88 -9.51
N PHE A 106 -7.46 0.61 -8.43
CA PHE A 106 -6.73 1.61 -7.68
C PHE A 106 -5.48 2.13 -8.40
N LEU A 107 -4.80 1.31 -9.20
CA LEU A 107 -3.52 1.66 -9.85
C LEU A 107 -3.60 2.93 -10.73
N PRO A 108 -4.53 3.08 -11.68
CA PRO A 108 -4.62 4.29 -12.48
C PRO A 108 -4.99 5.52 -11.64
N PHE A 109 -5.83 5.36 -10.62
CA PHE A 109 -6.16 6.45 -9.69
C PHE A 109 -4.92 6.93 -8.92
N SER A 110 -4.16 6.03 -8.32
CA SER A 110 -2.94 6.39 -7.58
C SER A 110 -1.89 7.03 -8.49
N TYR A 111 -1.74 6.52 -9.71
CA TYR A 111 -0.82 7.11 -10.69
C TYR A 111 -1.20 8.58 -11.03
N ILE A 112 -2.48 8.86 -11.29
CA ILE A 112 -2.95 10.21 -11.59
C ILE A 112 -2.77 11.12 -10.37
N MET A 113 -3.07 10.64 -9.17
CA MET A 113 -2.85 11.38 -7.92
C MET A 113 -1.38 11.73 -7.72
N ASP A 114 -0.48 10.77 -7.92
CA ASP A 114 0.96 11.03 -7.81
C ASP A 114 1.44 11.98 -8.90
N ARG A 115 1.01 11.80 -10.12
CA ARG A 115 1.38 12.71 -11.22
C ARG A 115 0.98 14.15 -10.92
N LEU A 116 -0.26 14.37 -10.48
CA LEU A 116 -0.72 15.70 -10.07
C LEU A 116 0.14 16.29 -8.95
N ARG A 117 0.44 15.48 -7.92
CA ARG A 117 1.28 15.91 -6.78
C ARG A 117 2.67 16.32 -7.24
N TRP A 118 3.28 15.57 -8.14
CA TRP A 118 4.58 15.91 -8.72
C TRP A 118 4.53 17.22 -9.47
N ASP A 119 3.55 17.42 -10.34
CA ASP A 119 3.38 18.66 -11.12
C ASP A 119 3.12 19.91 -10.23
N ILE A 120 2.53 19.70 -9.04
CA ILE A 120 2.37 20.74 -8.02
C ILE A 120 3.71 21.03 -7.31
N PHE A 121 4.42 19.99 -6.88
CA PHE A 121 5.62 20.13 -6.05
C PHE A 121 6.83 20.65 -6.83
N ASP A 122 6.93 20.32 -8.10
CA ASP A 122 7.99 20.85 -8.97
C ASP A 122 7.69 22.27 -9.50
N GLY A 123 6.50 22.81 -9.18
CA GLY A 123 6.09 24.16 -9.58
C GLY A 123 5.60 24.29 -11.02
N THR A 124 5.35 23.16 -11.70
CA THR A 124 4.81 23.16 -13.07
C THR A 124 3.39 23.71 -13.10
N LEU A 125 2.61 23.56 -12.01
CA LEU A 125 1.23 23.99 -11.90
C LEU A 125 1.04 25.15 -10.93
N ASN A 126 0.27 26.15 -11.33
CA ASN A 126 -0.25 27.16 -10.43
C ASN A 126 -1.51 26.66 -9.72
N SER A 127 -1.78 27.21 -8.54
CA SER A 127 -2.93 26.79 -7.72
C SER A 127 -4.29 26.94 -8.41
N SER A 128 -4.41 27.90 -9.34
CA SER A 128 -5.62 28.10 -10.15
C SER A 128 -5.86 26.99 -11.19
N GLU A 129 -4.83 26.19 -11.49
CA GLU A 129 -4.87 25.16 -12.54
C GLU A 129 -5.08 23.74 -12.00
N TYR A 130 -5.02 23.53 -10.68
CA TYR A 130 -5.08 22.19 -10.08
C TYR A 130 -6.29 21.37 -10.54
N ASN A 131 -7.47 21.98 -10.51
CA ASN A 131 -8.69 21.29 -10.87
C ASN A 131 -8.75 20.97 -12.38
N SER A 132 -8.40 21.91 -13.25
CA SER A 132 -8.40 21.67 -14.70
C SER A 132 -7.36 20.62 -15.10
N HIS A 133 -6.19 20.65 -14.47
CA HIS A 133 -5.13 19.67 -14.72
C HIS A 133 -5.52 18.26 -14.24
N TRP A 134 -6.15 18.15 -13.06
CA TRP A 134 -6.70 16.90 -12.58
C TRP A 134 -7.65 16.24 -13.60
N TRP A 135 -8.58 17.04 -14.13
CA TRP A 135 -9.53 16.53 -15.13
C TRP A 135 -8.89 16.18 -16.47
N ALA A 136 -7.77 16.84 -16.80
CA ALA A 136 -7.01 16.52 -18.01
C ALA A 136 -6.19 15.22 -17.89
N LEU A 137 -5.79 14.85 -16.67
CA LEU A 137 -5.07 13.60 -16.40
C LEU A 137 -6.00 12.38 -16.32
N ARG A 138 -7.27 12.59 -15.99
CA ARG A 138 -8.28 11.53 -15.83
C ARG A 138 -8.86 11.06 -17.15
#